data_3a293e4e0def78fccd95ea56967fa1b7
#
_entry.id   3a293e4e0def78fccd95ea56967fa1b7
#
_cell.length_a   1.000
_cell.length_b   1.000
_cell.length_c   1.000
_cell.angle_alpha   90.00
_cell.angle_beta   90.00
_cell.angle_gamma   90.00
#
_symmetry.space_group_name_H-M   'P 1'
#
loop_
_entity.id
_entity.type
_entity.pdbx_description
1 polymer ?
#
loop_
_entity_poly.entity_id
_entity_poly.type
_entity_poly.pdbx_seq_one_letter_code
_entity_poly.pdbx_strand_id
1 'polypeptide(L)'
;MRTMTTAGDVNTQVGMASHIYLVTASMQDAYFYSADSELLVVPQEGRLRFCTELGIIDLEPKEIAIIPRGLLYRVEVLEGPARGFVCENYGQKYELPGRGPIGANCMANRRDFKTPVAAYEDRDAPSTVTIKWCGQFHETKIGHSPLDVVAWHGNYAPVKYDLRNYCPIGAILFDHPDPSIFTVLTAPSGVPGTANIDFVLFRERWMTMEDTFRPPWYHKNIMSELMGNIYGQYDAKPQGFAPGGMSLHNMMLPHGPDKNAFEGASNADLKPEKLDNTMSFMFETRFPQHLTAFAAKEAPLQDDYIDCWDDIEKKFDGTPGKK
;
A
#
# COMPACT_ATOMS: atom_id res chain seq x y z
N MET A 1 0.71 -11.72 12.01
CA MET A 1 0.52 -10.33 11.60
C MET A 1 0.81 -9.41 12.77
N ARG A 2 1.50 -8.28 12.53
CA ARG A 2 1.85 -7.27 13.54
C ARG A 2 1.43 -5.89 13.03
N THR A 3 0.71 -5.15 13.86
CA THR A 3 0.30 -3.78 13.55
C THR A 3 1.46 -2.82 13.72
N MET A 4 1.73 -2.03 12.70
CA MET A 4 2.81 -1.04 12.67
C MET A 4 2.30 0.35 13.04
N THR A 5 1.24 0.81 12.38
CA THR A 5 0.63 2.12 12.63
C THR A 5 -0.88 2.02 12.74
N THR A 6 -1.47 3.01 13.42
CA THR A 6 -2.91 3.19 13.49
C THR A 6 -3.27 4.67 13.30
N ALA A 7 -4.39 4.92 12.66
CA ALA A 7 -4.95 6.26 12.46
C ALA A 7 -6.48 6.20 12.51
N GLY A 8 -7.11 7.22 13.08
CA GLY A 8 -8.57 7.25 13.21
C GLY A 8 -9.10 6.26 14.26
N ASP A 9 -10.33 5.81 14.08
CA ASP A 9 -11.03 4.95 15.04
C ASP A 9 -11.96 3.98 14.31
N VAL A 10 -11.81 2.69 14.59
CA VAL A 10 -12.63 1.63 14.02
C VAL A 10 -14.12 1.76 14.42
N ASN A 11 -14.43 2.28 15.62
CA ASN A 11 -15.81 2.44 16.08
C ASN A 11 -16.55 3.58 15.36
N THR A 12 -15.80 4.57 14.87
CA THR A 12 -16.35 5.67 14.05
C THR A 12 -16.23 5.41 12.56
N GLN A 13 -15.63 4.28 12.19
CA GLN A 13 -15.43 3.85 10.79
C GLN A 13 -14.68 4.89 9.93
N VAL A 14 -13.61 5.44 10.48
CA VAL A 14 -12.70 6.34 9.79
C VAL A 14 -11.25 5.99 10.10
N GLY A 15 -10.36 6.20 9.14
CA GLY A 15 -8.93 5.94 9.32
C GLY A 15 -8.51 4.53 8.89
N MET A 16 -7.40 4.09 9.43
CA MET A 16 -6.74 2.87 8.98
C MET A 16 -5.82 2.27 10.04
N ALA A 17 -5.39 1.03 9.83
CA ALA A 17 -4.19 0.46 10.42
C ALA A 17 -3.29 -0.17 9.36
N SER A 18 -1.99 -0.07 9.53
CA SER A 18 -1.02 -0.78 8.71
C SER A 18 -0.43 -1.96 9.47
N HIS A 19 -0.19 -3.04 8.76
CA HIS A 19 0.38 -4.26 9.32
C HIS A 19 1.47 -4.82 8.43
N ILE A 20 2.37 -5.58 9.07
CA ILE A 20 3.23 -6.54 8.38
C ILE A 20 2.74 -7.96 8.71
N TYR A 21 2.88 -8.87 7.77
CA TYR A 21 2.62 -10.28 8.01
C TYR A 21 3.84 -11.13 7.67
N LEU A 22 3.97 -12.24 8.41
CA LEU A 22 4.83 -13.37 8.08
C LEU A 22 3.99 -14.63 8.29
N VAL A 23 3.84 -15.41 7.23
CA VAL A 23 3.02 -16.62 7.20
C VAL A 23 3.90 -17.80 6.83
N THR A 24 3.94 -18.81 7.70
CA THR A 24 4.77 -20.00 7.54
C THR A 24 3.94 -21.28 7.39
N ALA A 25 2.63 -21.21 7.61
CA ALA A 25 1.71 -22.33 7.52
C ALA A 25 0.33 -21.90 7.04
N SER A 26 -0.35 -22.76 6.33
CA SER A 26 -1.73 -22.55 5.88
C SER A 26 -2.72 -22.64 7.03
N MET A 27 -3.80 -21.88 6.94
CA MET A 27 -4.98 -22.04 7.78
C MET A 27 -5.73 -23.30 7.28
N GLN A 28 -5.89 -24.30 8.15
CA GLN A 28 -6.57 -25.55 7.76
C GLN A 28 -8.05 -25.50 8.12
N ASP A 29 -8.36 -25.53 9.42
CA ASP A 29 -9.72 -25.50 9.95
C ASP A 29 -10.01 -24.17 10.66
N ALA A 30 -9.33 -23.13 10.24
CA ALA A 30 -9.45 -21.78 10.77
C ALA A 30 -9.84 -20.83 9.63
N TYR A 31 -10.80 -20.00 9.90
CA TYR A 31 -11.33 -19.00 8.98
C TYR A 31 -11.39 -17.65 9.67
N PHE A 32 -11.36 -16.61 8.87
CA PHE A 32 -11.33 -15.25 9.40
C PHE A 32 -12.18 -14.30 8.54
N TYR A 33 -12.79 -13.33 9.16
CA TYR A 33 -13.25 -12.12 8.50
C TYR A 33 -13.15 -10.89 9.40
N SER A 34 -12.96 -9.73 8.79
CA SER A 34 -13.02 -8.44 9.48
C SER A 34 -14.38 -7.79 9.25
N ALA A 35 -15.16 -7.58 10.32
CA ALA A 35 -16.35 -6.74 10.28
C ALA A 35 -16.00 -5.25 10.37
N ASP A 36 -14.77 -4.92 10.71
CA ASP A 36 -14.29 -3.56 10.94
C ASP A 36 -13.79 -2.90 9.64
N SER A 37 -13.20 -3.69 8.74
CA SER A 37 -12.34 -3.14 7.69
C SER A 37 -12.38 -3.93 6.38
N GLU A 38 -12.15 -3.23 5.30
CA GLU A 38 -11.65 -3.77 4.05
C GLU A 38 -10.13 -3.91 4.13
N LEU A 39 -9.56 -4.98 3.60
CA LEU A 39 -8.12 -5.23 3.62
C LEU A 39 -7.52 -5.02 2.24
N LEU A 40 -6.46 -4.23 2.15
CA LEU A 40 -5.58 -4.18 1.00
C LEU A 40 -4.31 -4.96 1.33
N VAL A 41 -4.09 -6.09 0.64
CA VAL A 41 -2.95 -6.98 0.85
C VAL A 41 -1.90 -6.75 -0.21
N VAL A 42 -0.65 -6.54 0.21
CA VAL A 42 0.51 -6.27 -0.67
C VAL A 42 1.61 -7.28 -0.36
N PRO A 43 1.72 -8.39 -1.11
CA PRO A 43 2.80 -9.36 -0.93
C PRO A 43 4.17 -8.78 -1.26
N GLN A 44 5.17 -9.21 -0.51
CA GLN A 44 6.57 -8.87 -0.76
C GLN A 44 7.40 -10.13 -1.07
N GLU A 45 7.13 -11.24 -0.39
CA GLU A 45 7.75 -12.56 -0.63
C GLU A 45 6.73 -13.67 -0.50
N GLY A 46 6.99 -14.79 -1.18
CA GLY A 46 6.14 -15.98 -1.17
C GLY A 46 4.83 -15.79 -1.94
N ARG A 47 3.99 -16.84 -1.92
CA ARG A 47 2.70 -16.83 -2.60
C ARG A 47 1.60 -17.34 -1.68
N LEU A 48 0.47 -16.66 -1.69
CA LEU A 48 -0.70 -16.97 -0.86
C LEU A 48 -1.91 -17.26 -1.74
N ARG A 49 -2.78 -18.11 -1.24
CA ARG A 49 -4.13 -18.30 -1.78
C ARG A 49 -5.16 -17.90 -0.74
N PHE A 50 -6.03 -17.00 -1.11
CA PHE A 50 -7.21 -16.65 -0.34
C PHE A 50 -8.38 -17.49 -0.87
N CYS A 51 -8.83 -18.45 -0.07
CA CYS A 51 -10.07 -19.17 -0.31
C CYS A 51 -11.18 -18.39 0.37
N THR A 52 -12.03 -17.72 -0.41
CA THR A 52 -13.11 -16.89 0.11
C THR A 52 -14.48 -17.48 -0.20
N GLU A 53 -15.52 -17.06 0.48
CA GLU A 53 -16.90 -17.43 0.18
C GLU A 53 -17.38 -16.99 -1.22
N LEU A 54 -16.63 -16.11 -1.90
CA LEU A 54 -16.92 -15.64 -3.25
C LEU A 54 -15.93 -16.15 -4.31
N GLY A 55 -15.05 -17.09 -3.94
CA GLY A 55 -14.10 -17.68 -4.87
C GLY A 55 -12.64 -17.56 -4.41
N ILE A 56 -11.73 -18.00 -5.27
CA ILE A 56 -10.31 -18.17 -4.93
C ILE A 56 -9.47 -17.10 -5.60
N ILE A 57 -8.57 -16.47 -4.83
CA ILE A 57 -7.56 -15.53 -5.33
C ILE A 57 -6.17 -16.04 -4.95
N ASP A 58 -5.35 -16.33 -5.95
CA ASP A 58 -3.91 -16.53 -5.78
C ASP A 58 -3.20 -15.20 -5.91
N LEU A 59 -2.28 -14.93 -4.96
CA LEU A 59 -1.61 -13.65 -4.81
C LEU A 59 -0.12 -13.86 -4.66
N GLU A 60 0.66 -13.14 -5.47
CA GLU A 60 2.13 -13.20 -5.48
C GLU A 60 2.74 -11.78 -5.38
N PRO A 61 4.05 -11.64 -5.12
CA PRO A 61 4.73 -10.34 -5.19
C PRO A 61 4.47 -9.63 -6.53
N LYS A 62 4.32 -8.30 -6.47
CA LYS A 62 3.90 -7.44 -7.59
C LYS A 62 2.41 -7.51 -7.94
N GLU A 63 1.61 -8.13 -7.10
CA GLU A 63 0.15 -8.09 -7.14
C GLU A 63 -0.40 -7.48 -5.85
N ILE A 64 -1.63 -6.98 -5.89
CA ILE A 64 -2.38 -6.59 -4.70
C ILE A 64 -3.75 -7.24 -4.73
N ALA A 65 -4.34 -7.43 -3.54
CA ALA A 65 -5.73 -7.84 -3.43
C ALA A 65 -6.49 -6.98 -2.44
N ILE A 66 -7.75 -6.67 -2.79
CA ILE A 66 -8.71 -6.07 -1.87
C ILE A 66 -9.64 -7.18 -1.40
N ILE A 67 -9.68 -7.39 -0.09
CA ILE A 67 -10.60 -8.30 0.57
C ILE A 67 -11.69 -7.45 1.25
N PRO A 68 -12.94 -7.51 0.77
CA PRO A 68 -14.02 -6.70 1.28
C PRO A 68 -14.29 -6.90 2.77
N ARG A 69 -14.80 -5.86 3.43
CA ARG A 69 -15.32 -5.93 4.80
C ARG A 69 -16.39 -7.03 4.92
N GLY A 70 -16.26 -7.88 5.92
CA GLY A 70 -17.20 -8.96 6.19
C GLY A 70 -17.02 -10.21 5.33
N LEU A 71 -16.14 -10.20 4.34
CA LEU A 71 -15.87 -11.36 3.51
C LEU A 71 -15.11 -12.42 4.31
N LEU A 72 -15.68 -13.61 4.37
CA LEU A 72 -15.09 -14.76 5.04
C LEU A 72 -14.03 -15.42 4.17
N TYR A 73 -12.89 -15.78 4.76
CA TYR A 73 -11.80 -16.45 4.04
C TYR A 73 -10.91 -17.28 4.95
N ARG A 74 -10.13 -18.17 4.34
CA ARG A 74 -8.92 -18.76 4.91
C ARG A 74 -7.75 -18.57 3.94
N VAL A 75 -6.52 -18.65 4.45
CA VAL A 75 -5.30 -18.45 3.67
C VAL A 75 -4.50 -19.74 3.59
N GLU A 76 -4.10 -20.12 2.38
CA GLU A 76 -3.13 -21.19 2.12
C GLU A 76 -1.80 -20.58 1.70
N VAL A 77 -0.70 -21.17 2.14
CA VAL A 77 0.66 -20.85 1.70
C VAL A 77 0.98 -21.74 0.50
N LEU A 78 1.04 -21.13 -0.68
CA LEU A 78 1.44 -21.82 -1.91
C LEU A 78 2.96 -21.90 -2.06
N GLU A 79 3.65 -20.82 -1.61
CA GLU A 79 5.09 -20.72 -1.56
C GLU A 79 5.48 -19.91 -0.31
N GLY A 80 6.27 -20.50 0.55
CA GLY A 80 6.59 -19.89 1.83
C GLY A 80 8.07 -19.97 2.23
N PRO A 81 8.45 -19.23 3.25
CA PRO A 81 7.59 -18.34 4.04
C PRO A 81 7.09 -17.16 3.22
N ALA A 82 5.84 -16.73 3.44
CA ALA A 82 5.25 -15.56 2.77
C ALA A 82 5.22 -14.37 3.71
N ARG A 83 5.62 -13.20 3.21
CA ARG A 83 5.59 -11.94 3.96
C ARG A 83 5.09 -10.80 3.09
N GLY A 84 4.63 -9.75 3.72
CA GLY A 84 4.15 -8.55 3.04
C GLY A 84 3.44 -7.60 3.99
N PHE A 85 2.64 -6.73 3.41
CA PHE A 85 1.98 -5.63 4.08
C PHE A 85 0.46 -5.74 3.93
N VAL A 86 -0.25 -5.22 4.92
CA VAL A 86 -1.71 -5.11 4.87
C VAL A 86 -2.11 -3.72 5.36
N CYS A 87 -2.99 -3.08 4.60
CA CYS A 87 -3.72 -1.90 5.06
C CYS A 87 -5.15 -2.30 5.42
N GLU A 88 -5.54 -2.07 6.66
CA GLU A 88 -6.94 -2.10 7.10
C GLU A 88 -7.57 -0.74 6.85
N ASN A 89 -8.57 -0.69 6.00
CA ASN A 89 -9.36 0.51 5.72
C ASN A 89 -10.66 0.49 6.54
N TYR A 90 -10.78 1.38 7.52
CA TYR A 90 -11.98 1.49 8.36
C TYR A 90 -13.08 2.35 7.73
N GLY A 91 -12.71 3.17 6.73
CA GLY A 91 -13.60 4.11 6.08
C GLY A 91 -14.46 3.52 4.96
N GLN A 92 -14.74 4.36 3.98
CA GLN A 92 -15.43 3.92 2.77
C GLN A 92 -14.55 2.94 2.00
N LYS A 93 -15.21 2.05 1.23
CA LYS A 93 -14.51 1.06 0.40
C LYS A 93 -13.62 1.71 -0.64
N TYR A 94 -12.58 1.00 -1.06
CA TYR A 94 -11.79 1.40 -2.23
C TYR A 94 -12.65 1.47 -3.48
N GLU A 95 -12.46 2.51 -4.26
CA GLU A 95 -13.07 2.67 -5.57
C GLU A 95 -12.12 2.18 -6.66
N LEU A 96 -12.62 1.35 -7.56
CA LEU A 96 -11.86 0.98 -8.74
C LEU A 96 -11.68 2.20 -9.64
N PRO A 97 -10.53 2.34 -10.34
CA PRO A 97 -10.25 3.49 -11.18
C PRO A 97 -11.39 3.84 -12.13
N GLY A 98 -11.72 5.10 -12.20
CA GLY A 98 -12.73 5.64 -13.12
C GLY A 98 -12.27 5.53 -14.58
N ARG A 99 -13.22 5.68 -15.52
CA ARG A 99 -12.91 5.63 -16.95
C ARG A 99 -12.23 6.89 -17.46
N GLY A 100 -12.33 8.01 -16.72
CA GLY A 100 -11.90 9.32 -17.19
C GLY A 100 -12.76 9.86 -18.34
N PRO A 101 -12.47 11.07 -18.84
CA PRO A 101 -13.31 11.73 -19.86
C PRO A 101 -13.27 11.05 -21.23
N ILE A 102 -12.25 10.27 -21.52
CA ILE A 102 -12.08 9.53 -22.80
C ILE A 102 -12.37 8.03 -22.67
N GLY A 103 -12.98 7.60 -21.55
CA GLY A 103 -13.35 6.20 -21.34
C GLY A 103 -12.24 5.30 -20.85
N ALA A 104 -11.04 5.81 -20.59
CA ALA A 104 -9.88 5.08 -20.05
C ALA A 104 -9.19 5.89 -18.95
N ASN A 105 -8.75 5.21 -17.91
CA ASN A 105 -7.92 5.79 -16.87
C ASN A 105 -6.44 5.41 -17.15
N CYS A 106 -5.75 6.22 -17.89
CA CYS A 106 -4.44 5.99 -18.50
C CYS A 106 -3.42 5.20 -17.68
N MET A 107 -3.40 5.30 -16.35
CA MET A 107 -2.37 4.67 -15.50
C MET A 107 -2.80 3.33 -14.94
N ALA A 108 -3.99 3.24 -14.34
CA ALA A 108 -4.58 1.98 -13.88
C ALA A 108 -5.94 1.78 -14.58
N ASN A 109 -6.10 0.67 -15.29
CA ASN A 109 -7.35 0.38 -16.00
C ASN A 109 -8.25 -0.53 -15.18
N ARG A 110 -9.51 -0.18 -15.04
CA ARG A 110 -10.50 -0.98 -14.32
C ARG A 110 -10.61 -2.42 -14.84
N ARG A 111 -10.42 -2.66 -16.13
CA ARG A 111 -10.46 -3.98 -16.76
C ARG A 111 -9.39 -4.96 -16.23
N ASP A 112 -8.30 -4.43 -15.68
CA ASP A 112 -7.15 -5.22 -15.19
C ASP A 112 -7.36 -5.69 -13.74
N PHE A 113 -8.39 -5.17 -13.06
CA PHE A 113 -8.84 -5.66 -11.76
C PHE A 113 -9.70 -6.90 -11.95
N LYS A 114 -9.22 -8.04 -11.44
CA LYS A 114 -9.83 -9.35 -11.64
C LYS A 114 -10.57 -9.81 -10.39
N THR A 115 -11.81 -10.20 -10.57
CA THR A 115 -12.60 -10.90 -9.55
C THR A 115 -12.42 -12.40 -9.69
N PRO A 116 -12.54 -13.20 -8.62
CA PRO A 116 -12.49 -14.65 -8.72
C PRO A 116 -13.73 -15.22 -9.39
N VAL A 117 -13.61 -16.43 -9.89
CA VAL A 117 -14.76 -17.25 -10.25
C VAL A 117 -15.32 -17.86 -8.96
N ALA A 118 -16.64 -17.88 -8.82
CA ALA A 118 -17.30 -18.47 -7.65
C ALA A 118 -16.82 -19.90 -7.41
N ALA A 119 -16.47 -20.18 -6.17
CA ALA A 119 -16.04 -21.49 -5.71
C ALA A 119 -16.58 -21.74 -4.31
N TYR A 120 -16.70 -22.99 -3.91
CA TYR A 120 -17.14 -23.40 -2.58
C TYR A 120 -16.25 -24.51 -2.03
N GLU A 121 -16.37 -24.74 -0.75
CA GLU A 121 -15.65 -25.79 -0.05
C GLU A 121 -16.66 -26.69 0.67
N ASP A 122 -16.92 -27.87 0.10
CA ASP A 122 -17.79 -28.88 0.69
C ASP A 122 -16.96 -29.81 1.58
N ARG A 123 -16.91 -29.44 2.88
CA ARG A 123 -16.07 -30.18 3.83
C ARG A 123 -16.71 -30.22 5.22
N ASP A 124 -17.07 -31.41 5.66
CA ASP A 124 -17.57 -31.70 7.00
C ASP A 124 -16.40 -31.91 7.97
N ALA A 125 -15.91 -30.82 8.55
CA ALA A 125 -14.88 -30.84 9.57
C ALA A 125 -15.10 -29.72 10.60
N PRO A 126 -14.84 -29.98 11.89
CA PRO A 126 -14.91 -28.93 12.90
C PRO A 126 -14.03 -27.75 12.53
N SER A 127 -14.62 -26.58 12.44
CA SER A 127 -13.96 -25.36 11.99
C SER A 127 -14.10 -24.24 13.01
N THR A 128 -13.07 -23.41 13.12
CA THR A 128 -13.09 -22.19 13.95
C THR A 128 -13.18 -20.97 13.05
N VAL A 129 -14.16 -20.11 13.30
CA VAL A 129 -14.31 -18.82 12.63
C VAL A 129 -13.94 -17.72 13.62
N THR A 130 -12.90 -16.96 13.28
CA THR A 130 -12.48 -15.79 14.03
C THR A 130 -13.03 -14.53 13.37
N ILE A 131 -13.65 -13.67 14.14
CA ILE A 131 -14.26 -12.43 13.71
C ILE A 131 -13.50 -11.29 14.37
N LYS A 132 -13.05 -10.30 13.59
CA LYS A 132 -12.61 -9.02 14.12
C LYS A 132 -13.78 -8.04 14.12
N TRP A 133 -14.16 -7.55 15.30
CA TRP A 133 -15.25 -6.58 15.48
C TRP A 133 -14.94 -5.58 16.57
N CYS A 134 -15.07 -4.29 16.26
CA CYS A 134 -14.70 -3.18 17.15
C CYS A 134 -13.29 -3.32 17.73
N GLY A 135 -12.32 -3.74 16.87
CA GLY A 135 -10.93 -3.94 17.26
C GLY A 135 -10.65 -5.19 18.11
N GLN A 136 -11.67 -5.99 18.41
CA GLN A 136 -11.56 -7.20 19.22
C GLN A 136 -11.78 -8.47 18.39
N PHE A 137 -11.19 -9.58 18.83
CA PHE A 137 -11.35 -10.88 18.19
C PHE A 137 -12.35 -11.72 18.96
N HIS A 138 -13.28 -12.30 18.21
CA HIS A 138 -14.30 -13.22 18.71
C HIS A 138 -14.22 -14.51 17.92
N GLU A 139 -14.48 -15.64 18.56
CA GLU A 139 -14.41 -16.94 17.92
C GLU A 139 -15.71 -17.71 18.07
N THR A 140 -16.07 -18.44 17.03
CA THR A 140 -17.14 -19.42 17.07
C THR A 140 -16.66 -20.73 16.42
N LYS A 141 -17.26 -21.85 16.82
CA LYS A 141 -16.99 -23.17 16.25
C LYS A 141 -18.23 -23.69 15.54
N ILE A 142 -18.00 -24.24 14.35
CA ILE A 142 -19.03 -24.87 13.53
C ILE A 142 -18.55 -26.27 13.08
N GLY A 143 -19.47 -27.13 12.65
CA GLY A 143 -19.17 -28.51 12.29
C GLY A 143 -18.71 -28.73 10.85
N HIS A 144 -18.65 -27.69 10.04
CA HIS A 144 -18.34 -27.75 8.61
C HIS A 144 -17.50 -26.53 8.19
N SER A 145 -17.03 -26.53 6.93
CA SER A 145 -16.41 -25.33 6.35
C SER A 145 -17.46 -24.23 6.17
N PRO A 146 -17.19 -22.98 6.60
CA PRO A 146 -18.10 -21.87 6.35
C PRO A 146 -18.02 -21.34 4.90
N LEU A 147 -17.19 -21.93 4.05
CA LEU A 147 -17.10 -21.60 2.62
C LEU A 147 -17.99 -22.51 1.76
N ASP A 148 -18.96 -23.18 2.35
CA ASP A 148 -19.95 -24.05 1.69
C ASP A 148 -21.05 -23.29 0.94
N VAL A 149 -20.77 -22.05 0.58
CA VAL A 149 -21.69 -21.12 -0.08
C VAL A 149 -21.37 -21.02 -1.57
N VAL A 150 -22.38 -21.18 -2.41
CA VAL A 150 -22.32 -20.94 -3.86
C VAL A 150 -23.22 -19.75 -4.21
N ALA A 151 -22.88 -18.59 -3.70
CA ALA A 151 -23.61 -17.37 -3.99
C ALA A 151 -22.63 -16.29 -4.48
N TRP A 152 -22.85 -15.83 -5.70
CA TRP A 152 -22.09 -14.73 -6.26
C TRP A 152 -23.05 -13.69 -6.83
N HIS A 153 -23.19 -12.59 -6.14
CA HIS A 153 -24.07 -11.50 -6.56
C HIS A 153 -23.44 -10.14 -6.30
N GLY A 154 -23.57 -9.24 -7.25
CA GLY A 154 -23.27 -7.83 -7.08
C GLY A 154 -21.82 -7.43 -7.36
N ASN A 155 -21.52 -6.20 -7.03
CA ASN A 155 -20.30 -5.51 -7.43
C ASN A 155 -19.26 -5.40 -6.28
N TYR A 156 -19.60 -5.86 -5.08
CA TYR A 156 -18.71 -5.81 -3.92
C TYR A 156 -18.06 -7.18 -3.71
N ALA A 157 -17.07 -7.43 -4.52
CA ALA A 157 -16.34 -8.68 -4.58
C ALA A 157 -14.87 -8.47 -4.25
N PRO A 158 -14.14 -9.49 -3.80
CA PRO A 158 -12.70 -9.40 -3.71
C PRO A 158 -12.11 -9.23 -5.12
N VAL A 159 -11.08 -8.43 -5.21
CA VAL A 159 -10.39 -8.16 -6.49
C VAL A 159 -8.89 -8.26 -6.31
N LYS A 160 -8.19 -8.67 -7.36
CA LYS A 160 -6.74 -8.53 -7.44
C LYS A 160 -6.33 -7.68 -8.64
N TYR A 161 -5.19 -7.03 -8.51
CA TYR A 161 -4.59 -6.24 -9.56
C TYR A 161 -3.11 -6.54 -9.67
N ASP A 162 -2.64 -6.74 -10.89
CA ASP A 162 -1.22 -6.91 -11.19
C ASP A 162 -0.59 -5.54 -11.38
N LEU A 163 0.29 -5.15 -10.45
CA LEU A 163 0.97 -3.85 -10.45
C LEU A 163 1.86 -3.65 -11.69
N ARG A 164 2.21 -4.74 -12.39
CA ARG A 164 2.95 -4.68 -13.67
C ARG A 164 2.12 -4.07 -14.81
N ASN A 165 0.80 -4.02 -14.67
CA ASN A 165 -0.10 -3.37 -15.62
C ASN A 165 -0.26 -1.86 -15.40
N TYR A 166 0.28 -1.33 -14.30
CA TYR A 166 0.24 0.10 -14.04
C TYR A 166 1.19 0.86 -14.97
N CYS A 167 0.71 1.93 -15.59
CA CYS A 167 1.45 2.75 -16.54
C CYS A 167 1.88 4.08 -15.90
N PRO A 168 3.04 4.16 -15.23
CA PRO A 168 3.47 5.40 -14.58
C PRO A 168 3.81 6.46 -15.63
N ILE A 169 3.46 7.71 -15.33
CA ILE A 169 3.87 8.89 -16.09
C ILE A 169 5.02 9.55 -15.35
N GLY A 170 6.20 9.62 -15.97
CA GLY A 170 7.38 10.24 -15.38
C GLY A 170 7.89 11.46 -16.14
N ALA A 171 7.45 11.66 -17.39
CA ALA A 171 7.90 12.76 -18.23
C ALA A 171 7.12 14.03 -17.96
N ILE A 172 7.80 15.06 -17.45
CA ILE A 172 7.28 16.41 -17.26
C ILE A 172 8.29 17.41 -17.83
N LEU A 173 7.78 18.45 -18.47
CA LEU A 173 8.63 19.48 -19.08
C LEU A 173 9.37 20.31 -18.03
N PHE A 174 8.64 20.70 -16.98
CA PHE A 174 9.19 21.41 -15.83
C PHE A 174 8.78 20.68 -14.58
N ASP A 175 9.59 20.61 -13.57
CA ASP A 175 9.20 20.22 -12.27
C ASP A 175 8.91 18.71 -12.04
N HIS A 176 9.00 18.25 -10.81
CA HIS A 176 8.65 16.89 -10.43
C HIS A 176 7.13 16.77 -10.25
N PRO A 177 6.48 15.69 -10.78
CA PRO A 177 5.06 15.48 -10.53
C PRO A 177 4.81 15.22 -9.04
N ASP A 178 3.67 15.73 -8.54
CA ASP A 178 3.18 15.35 -7.22
C ASP A 178 2.99 13.82 -7.17
N PRO A 179 3.47 13.13 -6.12
CA PRO A 179 3.35 11.67 -6.01
C PRO A 179 1.92 11.15 -6.10
N SER A 180 0.90 11.95 -5.80
CA SER A 180 -0.51 11.58 -5.96
C SER A 180 -0.90 11.23 -7.39
N ILE A 181 -0.12 11.66 -8.39
CA ILE A 181 -0.33 11.22 -9.79
C ILE A 181 -0.18 9.70 -9.95
N PHE A 182 0.57 9.06 -9.07
CA PHE A 182 0.79 7.61 -9.08
C PHE A 182 -0.24 6.82 -8.28
N THR A 183 -1.39 7.42 -7.93
CA THR A 183 -2.47 6.74 -7.23
C THR A 183 -3.10 5.66 -8.09
N VAL A 184 -3.21 4.46 -7.54
CA VAL A 184 -3.85 3.29 -8.16
C VAL A 184 -5.30 3.16 -7.69
N LEU A 185 -5.54 3.35 -6.38
CA LEU A 185 -6.83 3.18 -5.71
C LEU A 185 -7.04 4.27 -4.67
N THR A 186 -8.26 4.72 -4.54
CA THR A 186 -8.70 5.67 -3.50
C THR A 186 -9.86 5.09 -2.72
N ALA A 187 -9.77 5.14 -1.38
CA ALA A 187 -10.89 5.01 -0.47
C ALA A 187 -11.28 6.43 -0.01
N PRO A 188 -12.45 6.95 -0.41
CA PRO A 188 -12.80 8.34 -0.13
C PRO A 188 -12.92 8.64 1.35
N SER A 189 -12.59 9.86 1.76
CA SER A 189 -12.75 10.31 3.17
C SER A 189 -14.06 11.04 3.44
N GLY A 190 -14.79 11.42 2.39
CA GLY A 190 -15.92 12.35 2.48
C GLY A 190 -15.51 13.83 2.57
N VAL A 191 -14.21 14.13 2.64
CA VAL A 191 -13.66 15.50 2.59
C VAL A 191 -12.96 15.68 1.25
N PRO A 192 -13.43 16.59 0.39
CA PRO A 192 -12.83 16.82 -0.93
C PRO A 192 -11.32 17.12 -0.84
N GLY A 193 -10.56 16.57 -1.78
CA GLY A 193 -9.11 16.78 -1.88
C GLY A 193 -8.27 15.96 -0.91
N THR A 194 -8.87 15.06 -0.12
CA THR A 194 -8.14 14.11 0.74
C THR A 194 -8.81 12.75 0.74
N ALA A 195 -8.04 11.70 0.91
CA ALA A 195 -8.54 10.32 1.00
C ALA A 195 -8.56 9.81 2.45
N ASN A 196 -9.43 8.82 2.72
CA ASN A 196 -9.25 7.98 3.89
C ASN A 196 -7.97 7.16 3.72
N ILE A 197 -7.83 6.50 2.56
CA ILE A 197 -6.59 5.84 2.12
C ILE A 197 -6.46 5.99 0.60
N ASP A 198 -5.29 6.42 0.15
CA ASP A 198 -4.81 6.20 -1.21
C ASP A 198 -3.76 5.10 -1.23
N PHE A 199 -3.81 4.27 -2.25
CA PHE A 199 -2.72 3.36 -2.59
C PHE A 199 -1.97 3.91 -3.79
N VAL A 200 -0.73 4.29 -3.57
CA VAL A 200 0.16 4.92 -4.54
C VAL A 200 1.28 3.95 -4.90
N LEU A 201 1.68 3.89 -6.16
CA LEU A 201 2.67 2.92 -6.66
C LEU A 201 3.84 3.61 -7.35
N PHE A 202 5.04 3.38 -6.82
CA PHE A 202 6.31 3.79 -7.43
C PHE A 202 6.99 2.57 -8.03
N ARG A 203 7.01 2.52 -9.38
CA ARG A 203 7.64 1.41 -10.11
C ARG A 203 8.56 1.95 -11.22
N GLU A 204 9.12 1.04 -11.99
CA GLU A 204 9.98 1.38 -13.13
C GLU A 204 9.32 2.42 -14.03
N ARG A 205 10.04 3.48 -14.37
CA ARG A 205 9.57 4.58 -15.22
C ARG A 205 10.70 5.36 -15.85
N TRP A 206 10.40 6.08 -16.92
CA TRP A 206 11.29 7.07 -17.49
C TRP A 206 11.20 8.38 -16.74
N MET A 207 12.36 8.94 -16.40
CA MET A 207 12.52 10.26 -15.82
C MET A 207 13.05 11.20 -16.91
N THR A 208 12.15 11.99 -17.47
CA THR A 208 12.50 12.99 -18.47
C THR A 208 12.00 14.34 -18.01
N MET A 209 12.88 15.08 -17.34
CA MET A 209 12.58 16.42 -16.86
C MET A 209 13.62 17.38 -17.40
N GLU A 210 13.19 18.58 -17.73
CA GLU A 210 13.99 19.66 -18.26
C GLU A 210 14.14 20.73 -17.17
N ASP A 211 15.37 21.14 -16.92
CA ASP A 211 15.72 22.23 -15.97
C ASP A 211 15.15 22.09 -14.57
N THR A 212 14.89 20.87 -14.10
CA THR A 212 14.33 20.64 -12.78
C THR A 212 15.05 19.54 -12.00
N PHE A 213 14.86 19.57 -10.70
CA PHE A 213 15.35 18.59 -9.75
C PHE A 213 14.56 17.28 -9.87
N ARG A 214 15.21 16.15 -10.14
CA ARG A 214 14.54 14.88 -10.43
C ARG A 214 13.81 14.22 -9.28
N PRO A 215 14.40 14.01 -8.09
CA PRO A 215 13.64 13.58 -6.95
C PRO A 215 12.67 14.67 -6.51
N PRO A 216 11.59 14.35 -5.79
CA PRO A 216 10.76 15.39 -5.21
C PRO A 216 11.61 16.27 -4.31
N TRP A 217 11.33 17.57 -4.33
CA TRP A 217 11.97 18.48 -3.41
C TRP A 217 11.55 18.22 -1.96
N TYR A 218 12.31 18.78 -1.04
CA TYR A 218 11.98 18.77 0.37
C TYR A 218 10.64 19.50 0.60
N HIS A 219 9.66 18.82 1.17
CA HIS A 219 8.28 19.31 1.21
C HIS A 219 7.54 18.91 2.50
N LYS A 220 6.30 19.35 2.60
CA LYS A 220 5.31 18.94 3.60
C LYS A 220 4.04 18.54 2.87
N ASN A 221 3.48 17.40 3.21
CA ASN A 221 2.19 16.95 2.68
C ASN A 221 1.08 17.16 3.72
N ILE A 222 -0.13 17.45 3.25
CA ILE A 222 -1.33 17.52 4.10
C ILE A 222 -1.85 16.14 4.52
N MET A 223 -1.37 15.08 3.90
CA MET A 223 -1.66 13.69 4.22
C MET A 223 -0.41 13.00 4.77
N SER A 224 -0.62 11.97 5.58
CA SER A 224 0.45 11.12 6.10
C SER A 224 0.78 10.02 5.11
N GLU A 225 2.06 9.78 4.90
CA GLU A 225 2.60 8.83 3.93
C GLU A 225 3.29 7.68 4.65
N LEU A 226 2.80 6.46 4.47
CA LEU A 226 3.47 5.25 4.93
C LEU A 226 3.94 4.46 3.72
N MET A 227 5.22 4.53 3.45
CA MET A 227 5.84 3.81 2.34
C MET A 227 6.21 2.38 2.73
N GLY A 228 6.13 1.46 1.76
CA GLY A 228 6.68 0.11 1.84
C GLY A 228 7.49 -0.22 0.59
N ASN A 229 8.62 -0.90 0.77
CA ASN A 229 9.44 -1.33 -0.36
C ASN A 229 9.21 -2.80 -0.67
N ILE A 230 8.75 -3.11 -1.89
CA ILE A 230 8.52 -4.49 -2.35
C ILE A 230 9.83 -5.08 -2.84
N TYR A 231 10.55 -4.39 -3.74
CA TYR A 231 11.87 -4.81 -4.21
C TYR A 231 12.66 -3.64 -4.80
N GLY A 232 13.97 -3.85 -4.90
CA GLY A 232 14.89 -2.89 -5.51
C GLY A 232 15.16 -1.70 -4.61
N GLN A 233 15.54 -0.60 -5.23
CA GLN A 233 16.02 0.60 -4.57
C GLN A 233 15.08 1.77 -4.87
N TYR A 234 14.70 2.51 -3.85
CA TYR A 234 13.87 3.71 -4.01
C TYR A 234 14.75 4.91 -4.37
N ASP A 235 14.35 5.69 -5.39
CA ASP A 235 15.16 6.76 -5.97
C ASP A 235 15.45 7.93 -5.03
N ALA A 236 14.49 8.34 -4.21
CA ALA A 236 14.67 9.45 -3.27
C ALA A 236 15.49 9.06 -2.03
N LYS A 237 15.62 7.77 -1.72
CA LYS A 237 16.41 7.23 -0.61
C LYS A 237 17.07 5.91 -1.03
N PRO A 238 18.16 5.96 -1.78
CA PRO A 238 18.80 4.77 -2.32
C PRO A 238 19.46 3.89 -1.26
N GLN A 239 19.69 4.39 -0.06
CA GLN A 239 20.29 3.63 1.04
C GLN A 239 19.36 3.61 2.26
N GLY A 240 19.34 2.50 2.99
CA GLY A 240 18.59 2.37 4.24
C GLY A 240 17.09 2.06 4.09
N PHE A 241 16.51 2.05 2.87
CA PHE A 241 15.14 1.64 2.62
C PHE A 241 15.11 0.31 1.85
N ALA A 242 15.49 -0.75 2.55
CA ALA A 242 15.60 -2.09 1.97
C ALA A 242 14.22 -2.72 1.65
N PRO A 243 14.16 -3.69 0.71
CA PRO A 243 12.95 -4.48 0.49
C PRO A 243 12.38 -5.08 1.79
N GLY A 244 11.07 -4.98 1.96
CA GLY A 244 10.37 -5.34 3.19
C GLY A 244 10.39 -4.28 4.28
N GLY A 245 11.14 -3.18 4.10
CA GLY A 245 11.15 -2.03 4.99
C GLY A 245 9.92 -1.13 4.83
N MET A 246 9.67 -0.31 5.84
CA MET A 246 8.63 0.73 5.86
C MET A 246 9.24 2.07 6.28
N SER A 247 8.69 3.17 5.78
CA SER A 247 9.06 4.54 6.17
C SER A 247 7.79 5.36 6.37
N LEU A 248 7.70 6.09 7.49
CA LEU A 248 6.54 6.93 7.82
C LEU A 248 6.92 8.40 7.78
N HIS A 249 6.21 9.15 6.93
CA HIS A 249 6.26 10.60 6.86
C HIS A 249 4.88 11.15 7.24
N ASN A 250 4.73 11.55 8.49
CA ASN A 250 3.45 12.04 8.96
C ASN A 250 3.10 13.44 8.39
N MET A 251 1.80 13.69 8.28
CA MET A 251 1.25 14.94 7.77
C MET A 251 1.94 16.17 8.38
N MET A 252 2.24 17.14 7.55
CA MET A 252 2.88 18.42 7.91
C MET A 252 4.28 18.31 8.51
N LEU A 253 4.88 17.11 8.58
CA LEU A 253 6.30 16.98 8.91
C LEU A 253 7.13 17.08 7.64
N PRO A 254 8.18 17.93 7.63
CA PRO A 254 9.00 18.13 6.45
C PRO A 254 9.86 16.89 6.17
N HIS A 255 9.94 16.51 4.92
CA HIS A 255 10.77 15.41 4.43
C HIS A 255 11.13 15.60 2.96
N GLY A 256 12.03 14.77 2.45
CA GLY A 256 12.48 14.84 1.06
C GLY A 256 13.61 13.87 0.78
N PRO A 257 14.27 14.00 -0.38
CA PRO A 257 15.39 13.14 -0.74
C PRO A 257 16.52 13.25 0.28
N ASP A 258 17.24 12.16 0.49
CA ASP A 258 18.45 12.20 1.30
C ASP A 258 19.55 13.04 0.64
N LYS A 259 20.62 13.33 1.39
CA LYS A 259 21.75 14.14 0.90
C LYS A 259 22.32 13.61 -0.42
N ASN A 260 22.51 12.29 -0.55
CA ASN A 260 23.12 11.71 -1.74
C ASN A 260 22.21 11.86 -2.96
N ALA A 261 20.92 11.61 -2.80
CA ALA A 261 19.92 11.80 -3.86
C ALA A 261 19.82 13.29 -4.25
N PHE A 262 19.81 14.19 -3.27
CA PHE A 262 19.78 15.64 -3.49
C PHE A 262 21.01 16.13 -4.26
N GLU A 263 22.21 15.81 -3.79
CA GLU A 263 23.47 16.24 -4.45
C GLU A 263 23.61 15.62 -5.83
N GLY A 264 23.32 14.32 -5.96
CA GLY A 264 23.37 13.62 -7.24
C GLY A 264 22.43 14.25 -8.27
N ALA A 265 21.17 14.52 -7.90
CA ALA A 265 20.21 15.14 -8.79
C ALA A 265 20.52 16.61 -9.11
N SER A 266 21.02 17.37 -8.11
CA SER A 266 21.39 18.78 -8.31
C SER A 266 22.57 18.99 -9.27
N ASN A 267 23.46 18.01 -9.36
CA ASN A 267 24.65 18.08 -10.19
C ASN A 267 24.57 17.22 -11.46
N ALA A 268 23.44 16.53 -11.67
CA ALA A 268 23.28 15.67 -12.83
C ALA A 268 23.15 16.46 -14.13
N ASP A 269 23.77 15.95 -15.20
CA ASP A 269 23.46 16.36 -16.56
C ASP A 269 22.07 15.80 -16.93
N LEU A 270 21.07 16.69 -17.05
CA LEU A 270 19.68 16.29 -17.27
C LEU A 270 19.48 15.66 -18.64
N LYS A 271 19.17 14.39 -18.65
CA LYS A 271 18.88 13.58 -19.82
C LYS A 271 17.85 12.50 -19.47
N PRO A 272 17.19 11.90 -20.46
CA PRO A 272 16.30 10.77 -20.21
C PRO A 272 17.02 9.68 -19.40
N GLU A 273 16.41 9.30 -18.29
CA GLU A 273 16.91 8.26 -17.39
C GLU A 273 15.78 7.31 -17.03
N LYS A 274 16.05 6.02 -17.05
CA LYS A 274 15.10 4.99 -16.69
C LYS A 274 15.39 4.50 -15.28
N LEU A 275 14.42 4.59 -14.42
CA LEU A 275 14.42 3.88 -13.15
C LEU A 275 13.99 2.44 -13.42
N ASP A 276 14.89 1.50 -13.15
CA ASP A 276 14.67 0.06 -13.35
C ASP A 276 14.73 -0.72 -12.04
N ASN A 277 14.17 -1.92 -12.05
CA ASN A 277 14.26 -2.89 -10.97
C ASN A 277 13.88 -2.31 -9.60
N THR A 278 12.78 -1.59 -9.55
CA THR A 278 12.26 -0.98 -8.33
C THR A 278 10.74 -1.08 -8.27
N MET A 279 10.23 -1.34 -7.09
CA MET A 279 8.80 -1.23 -6.80
C MET A 279 8.59 -0.93 -5.32
N SER A 280 8.08 0.24 -5.04
CA SER A 280 7.64 0.68 -3.72
C SER A 280 6.22 1.17 -3.80
N PHE A 281 5.54 1.21 -2.68
CA PHE A 281 4.17 1.71 -2.58
C PHE A 281 4.04 2.66 -1.41
N MET A 282 2.92 3.36 -1.37
CA MET A 282 2.55 4.24 -0.28
C MET A 282 1.09 4.03 0.10
N PHE A 283 0.83 3.91 1.40
CA PHE A 283 -0.49 4.13 1.98
C PHE A 283 -0.56 5.57 2.45
N GLU A 284 -1.34 6.37 1.76
CA GLU A 284 -1.50 7.78 2.06
C GLU A 284 -2.85 8.05 2.70
N THR A 285 -2.87 8.75 3.83
CA THR A 285 -4.11 9.01 4.58
C THR A 285 -4.15 10.44 5.10
N ARG A 286 -5.36 11.01 5.14
CA ARG A 286 -5.59 12.33 5.75
C ARG A 286 -5.35 12.39 7.27
N PHE A 287 -5.14 11.26 7.92
CA PHE A 287 -5.00 11.19 9.36
C PHE A 287 -3.54 11.09 9.78
N PRO A 288 -3.14 11.65 10.94
CA PRO A 288 -1.83 11.35 11.51
C PRO A 288 -1.78 9.86 11.88
N GLN A 289 -0.67 9.21 11.58
CA GLN A 289 -0.45 7.81 11.92
C GLN A 289 0.39 7.71 13.20
N HIS A 290 -0.07 6.90 14.13
CA HIS A 290 0.61 6.63 15.39
C HIS A 290 1.32 5.28 15.32
N LEU A 291 2.59 5.24 15.71
CA LEU A 291 3.32 3.98 15.87
C LEU A 291 2.72 3.17 17.01
N THR A 292 2.57 1.86 16.78
CA THR A 292 2.24 0.93 17.86
C THR A 292 3.43 0.71 18.77
N ALA A 293 3.20 0.14 19.95
CA ALA A 293 4.29 -0.25 20.86
C ALA A 293 5.26 -1.24 20.19
N PHE A 294 4.75 -2.15 19.37
CA PHE A 294 5.58 -3.06 18.58
C PHE A 294 6.48 -2.31 17.60
N ALA A 295 5.93 -1.40 16.80
CA ALA A 295 6.70 -0.64 15.82
C ALA A 295 7.76 0.25 16.47
N ALA A 296 7.45 0.85 17.63
CA ALA A 296 8.33 1.80 18.30
C ALA A 296 9.43 1.13 19.15
N LYS A 297 9.26 -0.14 19.59
CA LYS A 297 10.14 -0.74 20.61
C LYS A 297 10.65 -2.13 20.27
N GLU A 298 9.98 -2.88 19.41
CA GLU A 298 10.28 -4.29 19.12
C GLU A 298 10.72 -4.51 17.67
N ALA A 299 10.16 -3.74 16.73
CA ALA A 299 10.56 -3.78 15.34
C ALA A 299 11.96 -3.17 15.16
N PRO A 300 12.76 -3.63 14.18
CA PRO A 300 14.03 -3.00 13.83
C PRO A 300 13.77 -1.55 13.37
N LEU A 301 14.01 -0.59 14.23
CA LEU A 301 13.89 0.83 13.94
C LEU A 301 15.26 1.35 13.49
N GLN A 302 15.27 2.19 12.46
CA GLN A 302 16.46 2.90 12.04
C GLN A 302 16.57 4.18 12.89
N ASP A 303 17.38 4.13 13.96
CA ASP A 303 17.53 5.24 14.92
C ASP A 303 18.26 6.44 14.32
N ASP A 304 19.10 6.20 13.31
CA ASP A 304 19.90 7.18 12.58
C ASP A 304 19.18 7.71 11.31
N TYR A 305 17.87 7.50 11.19
CA TYR A 305 17.13 7.88 9.97
C TYR A 305 17.27 9.37 9.64
N ILE A 306 17.27 10.24 10.66
CA ILE A 306 17.36 11.68 10.48
C ILE A 306 18.72 12.13 9.94
N ASP A 307 19.77 11.37 10.19
CA ASP A 307 21.15 11.72 9.78
C ASP A 307 21.30 11.73 8.24
N CYS A 308 20.36 11.13 7.51
CA CYS A 308 20.38 11.11 6.05
C CYS A 308 20.24 12.54 5.42
N TRP A 309 19.84 13.53 6.19
CA TRP A 309 19.75 14.93 5.79
C TRP A 309 20.86 15.81 6.35
N ASP A 310 21.70 15.27 7.22
CA ASP A 310 22.84 16.03 7.78
C ASP A 310 23.79 16.46 6.66
N ASP A 311 24.44 17.59 6.88
CA ASP A 311 25.39 18.20 5.95
C ASP A 311 24.81 18.60 4.58
N ILE A 312 23.50 18.67 4.40
CA ILE A 312 22.94 19.36 3.24
C ILE A 312 23.26 20.85 3.38
N GLU A 313 24.10 21.35 2.47
CA GLU A 313 24.55 22.75 2.52
C GLU A 313 23.41 23.73 2.31
N LYS A 314 23.42 24.79 3.11
CA LYS A 314 22.53 25.93 2.91
C LYS A 314 22.90 26.64 1.60
N LYS A 315 22.01 26.63 0.61
CA LYS A 315 22.19 27.31 -0.68
C LYS A 315 21.64 28.74 -0.71
N PHE A 316 20.77 29.09 0.23
CA PHE A 316 20.20 30.43 0.29
C PHE A 316 21.20 31.46 0.87
N ASP A 317 21.55 32.46 0.07
CA ASP A 317 22.49 33.55 0.42
C ASP A 317 21.81 34.92 0.52
N GLY A 318 20.49 34.99 0.34
CA GLY A 318 19.72 36.25 0.36
C GLY A 318 19.74 37.02 -0.96
N THR A 319 20.43 36.51 -1.99
CA THR A 319 20.48 37.18 -3.30
C THR A 319 19.15 36.93 -4.03
N PRO A 320 18.47 37.97 -4.58
CA PRO A 320 17.30 37.79 -5.41
C PRO A 320 17.63 36.92 -6.63
N GLY A 321 16.84 35.89 -6.87
CA GLY A 321 17.00 35.05 -8.03
C GLY A 321 16.98 35.86 -9.33
N LYS A 322 17.83 35.54 -10.28
CA LYS A 322 17.71 36.07 -11.64
C LYS A 322 16.42 35.59 -12.24
N LYS A 323 15.54 36.50 -12.64
CA LYS A 323 14.30 36.21 -13.38
C LYS A 323 14.63 35.69 -14.79
#